data_e1a07c10e2c5297555750c511a62e643
#
_entry.id   e1a07c10e2c5297555750c511a62e643
#
_cell.length_a   1.000
_cell.length_b   1.000
_cell.length_c   1.000
_cell.angle_alpha   90.00
_cell.angle_beta   90.00
_cell.angle_gamma   90.00
#
_symmetry.space_group_name_H-M   'P 1'
#
loop_
_entity.id
_entity.type
_entity.pdbx_description
1 polymer ?
#
loop_
_entity_poly.entity_id
_entity_poly.type
_entity_poly.pdbx_seq_one_letter_code
_entity_poly.pdbx_strand_id
1 'polypeptide(L)'
;DIHPWAPVHFLMVPKLHIPSLAQVGPEHEALLGRMLVLAPQLALEQGCNPYPAGGFRVVTNTGDEGGQEIHHLHVHVMGGPRPWLKG
;
A
#
# COMPACT_ATOMS: atom_id res chain seq x y z
N ASP A 1 -6.37 6.70 -7.41
CA ASP A 1 -5.83 6.13 -8.60
C ASP A 1 -6.90 5.80 -9.63
N ILE A 2 -6.49 5.53 -10.86
CA ILE A 2 -7.37 5.51 -12.00
C ILE A 2 -8.25 4.27 -12.10
N HIS A 3 -7.73 3.13 -11.66
CA HIS A 3 -8.47 1.87 -11.72
C HIS A 3 -8.41 1.18 -10.37
N PRO A 4 -9.24 1.60 -9.43
CA PRO A 4 -9.19 1.01 -8.08
C PRO A 4 -9.55 -0.48 -8.13
N TRP A 5 -8.80 -1.26 -7.35
CA TRP A 5 -9.01 -2.70 -7.25
C TRP A 5 -10.06 -3.04 -6.20
N ALA A 6 -10.38 -2.09 -5.34
CA ALA A 6 -11.28 -2.26 -4.21
C ALA A 6 -12.08 -0.97 -4.01
N PRO A 7 -13.19 -1.00 -3.24
CA PRO A 7 -13.97 0.22 -2.96
C PRO A 7 -13.12 1.34 -2.35
N VAL A 8 -12.16 0.99 -1.49
CA VAL A 8 -11.16 1.93 -1.01
C VAL A 8 -9.81 1.47 -1.54
N HIS A 9 -9.10 2.34 -2.25
CA HIS A 9 -7.79 2.00 -2.81
C HIS A 9 -6.97 3.27 -2.95
N PHE A 10 -5.86 3.33 -2.22
CA PHE A 10 -4.96 4.48 -2.33
C PHE A 10 -3.51 4.00 -2.24
N LEU A 11 -2.60 4.89 -2.62
CA LEU A 11 -1.17 4.60 -2.62
C LEU A 11 -0.48 5.42 -1.54
N MET A 12 0.48 4.78 -0.87
CA MET A 12 1.42 5.48 0.00
C MET A 12 2.77 5.49 -0.71
N VAL A 13 3.32 6.68 -0.92
CA VAL A 13 4.56 6.85 -1.69
C VAL A 13 5.51 7.70 -0.86
N PRO A 14 6.73 7.19 -0.55
CA PRO A 14 7.71 8.02 0.15
C PRO A 14 8.23 9.12 -0.78
N LYS A 15 8.55 10.27 -0.22
CA LYS A 15 9.15 11.36 -1.01
C LYS A 15 10.55 10.98 -1.50
N LEU A 16 11.28 10.22 -0.68
CA LEU A 16 12.59 9.71 -1.09
C LEU A 16 12.39 8.71 -2.21
N HIS A 17 13.10 8.91 -3.32
CA HIS A 17 12.99 8.00 -4.45
C HIS A 17 13.75 6.71 -4.19
N ILE A 18 13.02 5.61 -4.09
CA ILE A 18 13.58 4.25 -3.98
C ILE A 18 12.88 3.47 -5.09
N PRO A 19 13.64 2.85 -6.01
CA PRO A 19 12.98 2.19 -7.16
C PRO A 19 12.02 1.07 -6.76
N SER A 20 12.38 0.27 -5.76
CA SER A 20 11.54 -0.84 -5.34
C SER A 20 11.97 -1.32 -3.95
N LEU A 21 11.21 -2.28 -3.43
CA LEU A 21 11.57 -2.90 -2.16
C LEU A 21 12.90 -3.66 -2.23
N ALA A 22 13.33 -4.03 -3.45
CA ALA A 22 14.62 -4.72 -3.61
C ALA A 22 15.81 -3.82 -3.31
N GLN A 23 15.64 -2.50 -3.36
CA GLN A 23 16.73 -1.55 -3.12
C GLN A 23 16.74 -0.95 -1.72
N VAL A 24 15.84 -1.39 -0.84
CA VAL A 24 15.86 -0.86 0.54
C VAL A 24 16.96 -1.53 1.36
N GLY A 25 17.41 -0.81 2.37
CA GLY A 25 18.40 -1.32 3.31
C GLY A 25 18.10 -0.82 4.72
N PRO A 26 19.01 -1.09 5.68
CA PRO A 26 18.80 -0.69 7.08
C PRO A 26 18.54 0.80 7.26
N GLU A 27 19.10 1.63 6.38
CA GLU A 27 18.88 3.08 6.44
C GLU A 27 17.44 3.48 6.17
N HIS A 28 16.63 2.57 5.62
CA HIS A 28 15.23 2.84 5.31
C HIS A 28 14.26 2.27 6.34
N GLU A 29 14.76 1.66 7.42
CA GLU A 29 13.88 1.01 8.40
C GLU A 29 12.90 2.00 9.03
N ALA A 30 13.37 3.18 9.41
CA ALA A 30 12.50 4.18 10.03
C ALA A 30 11.42 4.63 9.05
N LEU A 31 11.79 4.86 7.79
CA LEU A 31 10.83 5.27 6.76
C LEU A 31 9.78 4.20 6.53
N LEU A 32 10.19 2.96 6.34
CA LEU A 32 9.26 1.88 6.05
C LEU A 32 8.35 1.59 7.24
N GLY A 33 8.91 1.61 8.45
CA GLY A 33 8.12 1.46 9.67
C GLY A 33 7.09 2.55 9.80
N ARG A 34 7.48 3.79 9.50
CA ARG A 34 6.56 4.93 9.52
C ARG A 34 5.40 4.73 8.56
N MET A 35 5.68 4.27 7.34
CA MET A 35 4.65 4.02 6.36
C MET A 35 3.65 2.98 6.87
N LEU A 36 4.13 1.88 7.43
CA LEU A 36 3.25 0.83 7.94
C LEU A 36 2.46 1.28 9.16
N VAL A 37 3.03 2.11 10.02
CA VAL A 37 2.31 2.63 11.18
C VAL A 37 1.23 3.63 10.76
N LEU A 38 1.48 4.39 9.68
CA LEU A 38 0.49 5.32 9.16
C LEU A 38 -0.65 4.63 8.42
N ALA A 39 -0.42 3.44 7.86
CA ALA A 39 -1.41 2.79 7.01
C ALA A 39 -2.78 2.61 7.68
N PRO A 40 -2.88 2.09 8.92
CA PRO A 40 -4.20 1.94 9.55
C PRO A 40 -4.93 3.26 9.75
N GLN A 41 -4.22 4.32 10.12
CA GLN A 41 -4.84 5.63 10.30
C GLN A 41 -5.40 6.15 8.98
N LEU A 42 -4.58 6.08 7.93
CA LEU A 42 -5.00 6.56 6.61
C LEU A 42 -6.14 5.71 6.06
N ALA A 43 -6.13 4.39 6.30
CA ALA A 43 -7.19 3.52 5.85
C ALA A 43 -8.53 3.93 6.44
N LEU A 44 -8.58 4.23 7.74
CA LEU A 44 -9.82 4.70 8.38
C LEU A 44 -10.26 6.03 7.80
N GLU A 45 -9.31 6.96 7.60
CA GLU A 45 -9.63 8.28 7.04
C GLU A 45 -10.19 8.17 5.63
N GLN A 46 -9.76 7.18 4.87
CA GLN A 46 -10.21 6.98 3.50
C GLN A 46 -11.46 6.11 3.39
N GLY A 47 -11.99 5.65 4.51
CA GLY A 47 -13.29 4.98 4.52
C GLY A 47 -13.30 3.49 4.81
N CYS A 48 -12.15 2.91 5.14
CA CYS A 48 -12.14 1.51 5.57
C CYS A 48 -12.83 1.39 6.94
N ASN A 49 -13.59 0.31 7.11
CA ASN A 49 -14.24 0.04 8.39
C ASN A 49 -13.21 -0.53 9.38
N PRO A 50 -13.46 -0.37 10.69
CA PRO A 50 -12.51 -0.83 11.70
C PRO A 50 -12.36 -2.35 11.76
N TYR A 51 -11.18 -2.78 12.18
CA TYR A 51 -10.92 -4.17 12.56
C TYR A 51 -11.86 -4.58 13.69
N PRO A 52 -12.36 -5.83 13.76
CA PRO A 52 -11.99 -6.94 12.86
C PRO A 52 -12.94 -7.13 11.68
N ALA A 53 -14.17 -6.62 11.75
CA ALA A 53 -15.15 -6.82 10.68
C ALA A 53 -14.72 -6.10 9.40
N GLY A 54 -14.14 -4.91 9.57
CA GLY A 54 -13.51 -4.20 8.47
C GLY A 54 -12.05 -4.58 8.35
N GLY A 55 -11.22 -3.59 8.00
CA GLY A 55 -9.79 -3.81 7.84
C GLY A 55 -9.32 -3.43 6.46
N PHE A 56 -8.11 -3.84 6.12
CA PHE A 56 -7.52 -3.44 4.83
C PHE A 56 -6.39 -4.39 4.47
N ARG A 57 -5.98 -4.33 3.21
CA ARG A 57 -4.86 -5.10 2.69
C ARG A 57 -3.77 -4.14 2.25
N VAL A 58 -2.53 -4.50 2.53
CA VAL A 58 -1.35 -3.73 2.12
C VAL A 58 -0.53 -4.57 1.17
N VAL A 59 -0.21 -3.99 0.00
CA VAL A 59 0.54 -4.70 -1.04
C VAL A 59 1.59 -3.77 -1.63
N THR A 60 2.81 -4.28 -1.80
CA THR A 60 3.81 -3.62 -2.62
C THR A 60 4.38 -4.65 -3.59
N ASN A 61 4.57 -4.22 -4.84
CA ASN A 61 5.03 -5.10 -5.91
C ASN A 61 6.49 -4.79 -6.23
N THR A 62 7.30 -5.81 -6.43
CA THR A 62 8.73 -5.66 -6.66
C THR A 62 9.14 -6.41 -7.92
N GLY A 63 9.71 -5.68 -8.87
CA GLY A 63 10.23 -6.29 -10.10
C GLY A 63 9.16 -6.78 -11.05
N ASP A 64 9.59 -7.30 -12.18
CA ASP A 64 8.66 -7.72 -13.23
C ASP A 64 7.79 -8.89 -12.75
N GLU A 65 8.39 -9.88 -12.11
CA GLU A 65 7.63 -11.04 -11.64
C GLU A 65 6.72 -10.71 -10.47
N GLY A 66 6.95 -9.60 -9.80
CA GLY A 66 6.06 -9.10 -8.75
C GLY A 66 4.97 -8.18 -9.26
N GLY A 67 4.99 -7.89 -10.57
CA GLY A 67 3.98 -7.04 -11.19
C GLY A 67 4.21 -5.56 -11.01
N GLN A 68 5.45 -5.15 -10.74
CA GLN A 68 5.76 -3.73 -10.58
C GLN A 68 5.73 -3.02 -11.93
N GLU A 69 4.91 -1.99 -12.03
CA GLU A 69 4.77 -1.22 -13.27
C GLU A 69 5.48 0.12 -13.20
N ILE A 70 5.53 0.72 -12.01
CA ILE A 70 6.16 2.02 -11.79
C ILE A 70 7.35 1.83 -10.87
N HIS A 71 8.53 2.29 -11.30
CA HIS A 71 9.78 2.08 -10.55
C HIS A 71 10.04 3.20 -9.56
N HIS A 72 9.09 3.37 -8.66
CA HIS A 72 9.19 4.18 -7.47
C HIS A 72 8.39 3.44 -6.41
N LEU A 73 9.05 3.07 -5.33
CA LEU A 73 8.43 2.29 -4.25
C LEU A 73 7.08 2.91 -3.87
N HIS A 74 6.06 2.09 -3.88
CA HIS A 74 4.74 2.51 -3.44
C HIS A 74 4.00 1.33 -2.85
N VAL A 75 3.09 1.64 -1.95
CA VAL A 75 2.34 0.65 -1.20
C VAL A 75 0.87 0.88 -1.48
N HIS A 76 0.20 -0.15 -1.99
CA HIS A 76 -1.25 -0.12 -2.16
C HIS A 76 -1.91 -0.42 -0.84
N VAL A 77 -2.91 0.38 -0.48
CA VAL A 77 -3.77 0.10 0.66
C VAL A 77 -5.18 -0.04 0.12
N MET A 78 -5.80 -1.17 0.37
CA MET A 78 -7.10 -1.51 -0.20
C MET A 78 -8.04 -2.00 0.88
N GLY A 79 -9.31 -1.56 0.81
CA GLY A 79 -10.30 -1.98 1.79
C GLY A 79 -11.71 -1.85 1.24
N GLY A 80 -12.68 -2.08 2.11
CA GLY A 80 -14.07 -2.03 1.74
C GLY A 80 -14.67 -3.41 1.56
N PRO A 81 -16.01 -3.49 1.40
CA PRO A 81 -16.68 -4.78 1.29
C PRO A 81 -16.17 -5.62 0.13
N ARG A 82 -15.99 -6.89 0.41
CA ARG A 82 -15.57 -7.85 -0.61
C ARG A 82 -16.81 -8.40 -1.32
N PRO A 83 -16.68 -8.98 -2.55
CA PRO A 83 -15.41 -9.23 -3.27
C PRO A 83 -14.87 -8.00 -3.98
N TRP A 84 -13.57 -8.03 -4.30
CA TRP A 84 -12.90 -6.97 -5.04
C TRP A 84 -12.58 -7.44 -6.45
N LEU A 85 -12.26 -6.45 -7.34
CA LEU A 85 -11.88 -6.77 -8.72
C LEU A 85 -10.61 -7.62 -8.79
N LYS A 86 -9.67 -7.37 -7.88
CA LYS A 86 -8.43 -8.13 -7.81
C LYS A 86 -8.17 -8.60 -6.39
N GLY A 87 -7.67 -9.79 -6.34
CA GLY A 87 -7.18 -10.34 -5.13
C GLY A 87 -7.98 -10.79 -4.07
#